data_0ee63929590f554559dba1a36d8f2f70
#
_entry.id   0ee63929590f554559dba1a36d8f2f70
#
_cell.length_a   1.000
_cell.length_b   1.000
_cell.length_c   1.000
_cell.angle_alpha   90.00
_cell.angle_beta   90.00
_cell.angle_gamma   90.00
#
_symmetry.space_group_name_H-M   'P 1'
#
loop_
_entity.id
_entity.type
_entity.pdbx_description
1 polymer ?
#
loop_
_entity_poly.entity_id
_entity_poly.type
_entity_poly.pdbx_seq_one_letter_code
_entity_poly.pdbx_strand_id
1 'polypeptide(L)'
;MKIVLVAPEIPHNTGAIGRTCVALNLELILIKPYGFSLSEKTVIRAGTRYWQHVRLSEYENWQSFLEDQQPAQDDLYLFEEHGQQNFYEPVYKDDGYLVFGCESAGLPQEVMLGREDRIFHVPMRNPVVKSLNLSNVATAVIYQAMRPFL
;
A
#
# COMPACT_ATOMS: atom_id res chain seq x y z
N MET A 1 11.20 -3.45 4.13
CA MET A 1 10.00 -2.63 3.83
C MET A 1 8.78 -3.52 3.69
N LYS A 2 7.61 -3.05 4.10
CA LYS A 2 6.33 -3.77 4.06
C LYS A 2 5.27 -2.93 3.33
N ILE A 3 4.42 -3.57 2.58
CA ILE A 3 3.35 -2.91 1.80
C ILE A 3 2.02 -3.21 2.47
N VAL A 4 1.28 -2.18 2.84
CA VAL A 4 0.03 -2.29 3.58
C VAL A 4 -1.13 -1.78 2.72
N LEU A 5 -2.13 -2.62 2.48
CA LEU A 5 -3.38 -2.24 1.81
C LEU A 5 -4.51 -2.26 2.84
N VAL A 6 -5.14 -1.11 3.05
CA VAL A 6 -6.25 -0.96 3.98
C VAL A 6 -7.57 -1.06 3.21
N ALA A 7 -8.34 -2.08 3.53
CA ALA A 7 -9.65 -2.36 2.93
C ALA A 7 -9.66 -2.35 1.38
N PRO A 8 -8.73 -3.04 0.70
CA PRO A 8 -8.69 -3.05 -0.77
C PRO A 8 -10.00 -3.62 -1.34
N GLU A 9 -10.45 -3.06 -2.47
CA GLU A 9 -11.74 -3.41 -3.07
C GLU A 9 -11.60 -4.22 -4.35
N ILE A 10 -10.53 -4.00 -5.12
CA ILE A 10 -10.35 -4.59 -6.45
C ILE A 10 -9.30 -5.71 -6.38
N PRO A 11 -9.71 -6.99 -6.52
CA PRO A 11 -8.80 -8.13 -6.41
C PRO A 11 -7.66 -8.09 -7.42
N HIS A 12 -7.88 -7.54 -8.62
CA HIS A 12 -6.85 -7.37 -9.63
C HIS A 12 -5.70 -6.47 -9.15
N ASN A 13 -6.02 -5.35 -8.48
CA ASN A 13 -5.00 -4.44 -7.93
C ASN A 13 -4.17 -5.14 -6.84
N THR A 14 -4.84 -5.84 -5.93
CA THR A 14 -4.17 -6.62 -4.88
C THR A 14 -3.21 -7.66 -5.46
N GLY A 15 -3.63 -8.39 -6.49
CA GLY A 15 -2.79 -9.36 -7.18
C GLY A 15 -1.58 -8.72 -7.87
N ALA A 16 -1.77 -7.58 -8.55
CA ALA A 16 -0.69 -6.85 -9.22
C ALA A 16 0.34 -6.31 -8.21
N ILE A 17 -0.12 -5.76 -7.08
CA ILE A 17 0.76 -5.29 -5.99
C ILE A 17 1.51 -6.47 -5.37
N GLY A 18 0.84 -7.60 -5.14
CA GLY A 18 1.48 -8.82 -4.65
C GLY A 18 2.62 -9.29 -5.57
N ARG A 19 2.44 -9.19 -6.90
CA ARG A 19 3.51 -9.49 -7.86
C ARG A 19 4.70 -8.55 -7.71
N THR A 20 4.47 -7.25 -7.49
CA THR A 20 5.54 -6.28 -7.22
C THR A 20 6.27 -6.62 -5.91
N CYS A 21 5.53 -7.01 -4.86
CA CYS A 21 6.12 -7.45 -3.60
C CYS A 21 7.04 -8.67 -3.79
N VAL A 22 6.62 -9.66 -4.56
CA VAL A 22 7.47 -10.83 -4.87
C VAL A 22 8.73 -10.42 -5.63
N ALA A 23 8.60 -9.53 -6.62
CA ALA A 23 9.73 -9.06 -7.42
C ALA A 23 10.83 -8.38 -6.58
N LEU A 24 10.44 -7.72 -5.48
CA LEU A 24 11.35 -6.98 -4.60
C LEU A 24 11.56 -7.64 -3.23
N ASN A 25 11.08 -8.88 -3.07
CA ASN A 25 11.16 -9.63 -1.81
C ASN A 25 10.56 -8.88 -0.60
N LEU A 26 9.42 -8.22 -0.81
CA LEU A 26 8.69 -7.46 0.20
C LEU A 26 7.52 -8.27 0.78
N GLU A 27 7.08 -7.91 1.98
CA GLU A 27 5.87 -8.46 2.60
C GLU A 27 4.65 -7.62 2.17
N LEU A 28 3.54 -8.30 1.87
CA LEU A 28 2.24 -7.69 1.65
C LEU A 28 1.36 -7.92 2.88
N ILE A 29 0.85 -6.82 3.44
CA ILE A 29 -0.07 -6.83 4.57
C ILE A 29 -1.43 -6.36 4.08
N LEU A 30 -2.48 -7.12 4.34
CA LEU A 30 -3.86 -6.77 4.02
C LEU A 30 -4.64 -6.53 5.30
N ILE A 31 -5.32 -5.39 5.37
CA ILE A 31 -6.19 -5.03 6.48
C ILE A 31 -7.64 -5.06 6.00
N LYS A 32 -8.45 -5.89 6.65
CA LYS A 32 -9.87 -6.04 6.36
C LYS A 32 -10.67 -4.78 6.76
N PRO A 33 -11.89 -4.60 6.24
CA PRO A 33 -12.62 -5.53 5.36
C PRO A 33 -12.20 -5.40 3.89
N TYR A 34 -12.28 -6.49 3.14
CA TYR A 34 -12.25 -6.47 1.68
C TYR A 34 -13.28 -7.46 1.12
N GLY A 35 -13.98 -7.05 0.06
CA GLY A 35 -15.15 -7.73 -0.47
C GLY A 35 -14.85 -8.87 -1.44
N PHE A 36 -13.64 -9.42 -1.43
CA PHE A 36 -13.23 -10.53 -2.30
C PHE A 36 -12.46 -11.60 -1.52
N SER A 37 -12.36 -12.79 -2.10
CA SER A 37 -11.52 -13.87 -1.56
C SER A 37 -10.13 -13.82 -2.18
N LEU A 38 -9.08 -14.04 -1.38
CA LEU A 38 -7.71 -14.16 -1.87
C LEU A 38 -7.48 -15.40 -2.74
N SER A 39 -8.40 -16.37 -2.70
CA SER A 39 -8.44 -17.53 -3.60
C SER A 39 -9.13 -17.23 -4.94
N GLU A 40 -9.67 -16.03 -5.13
CA GLU A 40 -10.31 -15.65 -6.40
C GLU A 40 -9.33 -15.73 -7.57
N LYS A 41 -9.84 -16.27 -8.67
CA LYS A 41 -9.05 -16.36 -9.92
C LYS A 41 -8.51 -15.01 -10.39
N THR A 42 -9.19 -13.90 -10.07
CA THR A 42 -8.77 -12.54 -10.43
C THR A 42 -7.50 -12.13 -9.70
N VAL A 43 -7.40 -12.40 -8.38
CA VAL A 43 -6.17 -12.16 -7.60
C VAL A 43 -5.02 -13.00 -8.15
N ILE A 44 -5.28 -14.30 -8.35
CA ILE A 44 -4.27 -15.23 -8.85
C ILE A 44 -3.81 -14.84 -10.25
N ARG A 45 -4.72 -14.43 -11.15
CA ARG A 45 -4.38 -13.99 -12.52
C ARG A 45 -3.53 -12.72 -12.52
N ALA A 46 -3.85 -11.72 -11.69
CA ALA A 46 -3.09 -10.48 -11.60
C ALA A 46 -1.69 -10.71 -11.01
N GLY A 47 -1.60 -11.53 -9.97
CA GLY A 47 -0.35 -12.00 -9.38
C GLY A 47 0.36 -13.05 -10.23
N THR A 48 -0.34 -13.61 -11.23
CA THR A 48 0.12 -14.71 -12.09
C THR A 48 0.59 -15.92 -11.27
N ARG A 49 1.50 -16.72 -11.78
CA ARG A 49 2.15 -17.83 -11.06
C ARG A 49 2.95 -17.37 -9.81
N TYR A 50 3.15 -16.06 -9.62
CA TYR A 50 3.94 -15.53 -8.51
C TYR A 50 3.12 -15.36 -7.22
N TRP A 51 1.77 -15.37 -7.28
CA TRP A 51 0.92 -15.17 -6.09
C TRP A 51 1.25 -16.16 -4.96
N GLN A 52 1.56 -17.40 -5.27
CA GLN A 52 1.97 -18.41 -4.29
C GLN A 52 3.26 -18.06 -3.53
N HIS A 53 4.05 -17.12 -4.01
CA HIS A 53 5.30 -16.67 -3.39
C HIS A 53 5.13 -15.37 -2.60
N VAL A 54 3.93 -14.78 -2.57
CA VAL A 54 3.66 -13.58 -1.78
C VAL A 54 3.78 -13.91 -0.31
N ARG A 55 4.65 -13.19 0.39
CA ARG A 55 4.67 -13.21 1.85
C ARG A 55 3.52 -12.34 2.34
N LEU A 56 2.45 -12.99 2.77
CA LEU A 56 1.18 -12.36 3.08
C LEU A 56 0.89 -12.42 4.57
N SER A 57 0.52 -11.29 5.16
CA SER A 57 -0.09 -11.18 6.48
C SER A 57 -1.45 -10.50 6.38
N GLU A 58 -2.42 -10.92 7.21
CA GLU A 58 -3.77 -10.38 7.23
C GLU A 58 -4.14 -9.90 8.64
N TYR A 59 -4.83 -8.76 8.75
CA TYR A 59 -5.35 -8.22 10.00
C TYR A 59 -6.83 -7.91 9.88
N GLU A 60 -7.59 -8.14 10.96
CA GLU A 60 -9.03 -7.88 11.00
C GLU A 60 -9.37 -6.38 10.91
N ASN A 61 -8.48 -5.51 11.40
CA ASN A 61 -8.62 -4.06 11.38
C ASN A 61 -7.27 -3.37 11.59
N TRP A 62 -7.27 -2.03 11.45
CA TRP A 62 -6.08 -1.20 11.65
C TRP A 62 -5.51 -1.33 13.07
N GLN A 63 -6.36 -1.42 14.09
CA GLN A 63 -5.94 -1.52 15.47
C GLN A 63 -5.16 -2.81 15.74
N SER A 64 -5.64 -3.95 15.23
CA SER A 64 -4.94 -5.23 15.39
C SER A 64 -3.58 -5.26 14.67
N PHE A 65 -3.47 -4.55 13.53
CA PHE A 65 -2.19 -4.32 12.87
C PHE A 65 -1.22 -3.52 13.74
N LEU A 66 -1.68 -2.41 14.34
CA LEU A 66 -0.85 -1.58 15.22
C LEU A 66 -0.39 -2.33 16.47
N GLU A 67 -1.26 -3.14 17.07
CA GLU A 67 -0.94 -3.94 18.27
C GLU A 67 0.11 -5.01 18.00
N ASP A 68 0.06 -5.66 16.85
CA ASP A 68 0.99 -6.74 16.49
C ASP A 68 2.32 -6.20 15.95
N GLN A 69 2.26 -5.32 14.96
CA GLN A 69 3.45 -4.81 14.28
C GLN A 69 4.17 -3.69 15.05
N GLN A 70 3.47 -2.95 15.89
CA GLN A 70 3.98 -1.84 16.70
C GLN A 70 4.88 -0.86 15.92
N PRO A 71 4.46 -0.38 14.73
CA PRO A 71 5.29 0.53 13.95
C PRO A 71 5.49 1.85 14.70
N ALA A 72 6.71 2.37 14.69
CA ALA A 72 6.92 3.75 15.09
C ALA A 72 6.20 4.69 14.10
N GLN A 73 5.80 5.87 14.55
CA GLN A 73 5.11 6.83 13.68
C GLN A 73 5.95 7.17 12.45
N ASP A 74 7.25 7.33 12.61
CA ASP A 74 8.19 7.65 11.53
C ASP A 74 8.45 6.49 10.55
N ASP A 75 7.98 5.30 10.86
CA ASP A 75 8.08 4.14 9.96
C ASP A 75 6.86 4.02 9.04
N LEU A 76 5.80 4.80 9.32
CA LEU A 76 4.57 4.81 8.52
C LEU A 76 4.65 5.90 7.44
N TYR A 77 4.43 5.52 6.18
CA TYR A 77 4.32 6.40 5.02
C TYR A 77 2.94 6.17 4.40
N LEU A 78 2.04 7.13 4.57
CA LEU A 78 0.66 7.05 4.13
C LEU A 78 0.49 7.74 2.78
N PHE A 79 -0.21 7.12 1.84
CA PHE A 79 -0.37 7.66 0.49
C PHE A 79 -1.82 8.00 0.20
N GLU A 80 -2.07 9.28 -0.06
CA GLU A 80 -3.36 9.87 -0.38
C GLU A 80 -3.24 10.92 -1.49
N GLU A 81 -4.33 11.11 -2.25
CA GLU A 81 -4.35 12.11 -3.34
C GLU A 81 -4.15 13.54 -2.81
N HIS A 82 -4.60 13.80 -1.59
CA HIS A 82 -4.58 15.11 -0.94
C HIS A 82 -3.45 15.26 0.09
N GLY A 83 -2.47 14.37 0.08
CA GLY A 83 -1.29 14.48 0.92
C GLY A 83 -0.56 15.82 0.68
N GLN A 84 -0.06 16.43 1.75
CA GLN A 84 0.59 17.73 1.65
C GLN A 84 2.03 17.63 1.12
N GLN A 85 2.68 16.50 1.34
CA GLN A 85 4.07 16.26 0.97
C GLN A 85 4.16 15.39 -0.29
N ASN A 86 5.17 15.66 -1.10
CA ASN A 86 5.43 14.86 -2.29
C ASN A 86 6.12 13.54 -1.91
N PHE A 87 5.73 12.44 -2.54
CA PHE A 87 6.32 11.11 -2.26
C PHE A 87 7.82 11.00 -2.59
N TYR A 88 8.40 11.97 -3.27
CA TYR A 88 9.85 12.06 -3.49
C TYR A 88 10.62 12.63 -2.29
N GLU A 89 9.94 13.31 -1.35
CA GLU A 89 10.59 14.07 -0.28
C GLU A 89 11.10 13.21 0.88
N PRO A 90 10.38 12.14 1.32
CA PRO A 90 10.83 11.41 2.50
C PRO A 90 12.10 10.60 2.25
N VAL A 91 12.90 10.47 3.30
CA VAL A 91 13.94 9.43 3.38
C VAL A 91 13.27 8.16 3.86
N TYR A 92 13.07 7.22 2.95
CA TYR A 92 12.44 5.95 3.25
C TYR A 92 13.37 5.03 4.04
N LYS A 93 12.81 4.32 5.02
CA LYS A 93 13.53 3.30 5.80
C LYS A 93 13.30 1.91 5.22
N ASP A 94 14.30 1.05 5.26
CA ASP A 94 14.20 -0.32 4.73
C ASP A 94 13.15 -1.18 5.45
N ASP A 95 12.90 -0.91 6.73
CA ASP A 95 11.89 -1.55 7.57
C ASP A 95 10.55 -0.80 7.63
N GLY A 96 10.39 0.29 6.85
CA GLY A 96 9.19 1.12 6.83
C GLY A 96 7.96 0.43 6.23
N TYR A 97 6.81 1.04 6.46
CA TYR A 97 5.50 0.59 5.98
C TYR A 97 4.94 1.59 4.97
N LEU A 98 4.71 1.16 3.73
CA LEU A 98 4.03 1.94 2.70
C LEU A 98 2.54 1.61 2.75
N VAL A 99 1.70 2.55 3.17
CA VAL A 99 0.30 2.33 3.49
C VAL A 99 -0.59 2.99 2.43
N PHE A 100 -1.45 2.19 1.82
CA PHE A 100 -2.39 2.61 0.78
C PHE A 100 -3.82 2.29 1.20
N GLY A 101 -4.75 3.16 0.84
CA GLY A 101 -6.18 2.99 1.07
C GLY A 101 -6.90 2.20 -0.02
N CYS A 102 -8.22 2.09 0.10
CA CYS A 102 -9.06 1.46 -0.91
C CYS A 102 -9.22 2.36 -2.15
N GLU A 103 -9.66 1.75 -3.25
CA GLU A 103 -9.73 2.40 -4.55
C GLU A 103 -10.80 3.50 -4.61
N SER A 104 -11.91 3.35 -3.90
CA SER A 104 -13.03 4.29 -3.97
C SER A 104 -12.95 5.46 -2.99
N ALA A 105 -12.38 5.26 -1.80
CA ALA A 105 -12.43 6.22 -0.70
C ALA A 105 -11.06 6.57 -0.08
N GLY A 106 -9.98 5.93 -0.54
CA GLY A 106 -8.64 6.14 0.01
C GLY A 106 -8.47 5.57 1.42
N LEU A 107 -7.62 6.20 2.22
CA LEU A 107 -7.35 5.79 3.60
C LEU A 107 -8.49 6.20 4.55
N PRO A 108 -8.93 5.29 5.44
CA PRO A 108 -9.85 5.66 6.51
C PRO A 108 -9.29 6.77 7.41
N GLN A 109 -10.17 7.62 7.94
CA GLN A 109 -9.78 8.72 8.82
C GLN A 109 -8.99 8.24 10.04
N GLU A 110 -9.34 7.10 10.62
CA GLU A 110 -8.64 6.50 11.76
C GLU A 110 -7.17 6.16 11.48
N VAL A 111 -6.85 5.87 10.22
CA VAL A 111 -5.47 5.61 9.79
C VAL A 111 -4.65 6.89 9.72
N MET A 112 -5.27 7.98 9.29
CA MET A 112 -4.62 9.28 9.06
C MET A 112 -4.56 10.15 10.33
N LEU A 113 -5.47 9.98 11.26
CA LEU A 113 -5.58 10.82 12.45
C LEU A 113 -4.29 10.80 13.29
N GLY A 114 -3.73 11.99 13.54
CA GLY A 114 -2.48 12.16 14.27
C GLY A 114 -1.22 11.80 13.46
N ARG A 115 -1.36 11.64 12.13
CA ARG A 115 -0.29 11.31 11.18
C ARG A 115 -0.29 12.20 9.96
N GLU A 116 -0.82 13.42 10.09
CA GLU A 116 -1.00 14.36 8.98
C GLU A 116 0.33 14.72 8.31
N ASP A 117 1.41 14.73 9.08
CA ASP A 117 2.79 14.95 8.63
C ASP A 117 3.41 13.74 7.91
N ARG A 118 2.70 12.60 7.90
CA ARG A 118 3.12 11.37 7.25
C ARG A 118 2.29 11.00 6.03
N ILE A 119 1.49 11.95 5.51
CA ILE A 119 0.63 11.75 4.34
C ILE A 119 1.30 12.35 3.10
N PHE A 120 1.58 11.51 2.14
CA PHE A 120 2.28 11.84 0.89
C PHE A 120 1.37 11.64 -0.31
N HIS A 121 1.61 12.41 -1.38
CA HIS A 121 0.90 12.25 -2.65
C HIS A 121 1.86 11.96 -3.81
N VAL A 122 1.36 11.24 -4.81
CA VAL A 122 2.02 11.12 -6.11
C VAL A 122 1.57 12.30 -6.99
N PRO A 123 2.49 13.20 -7.43
CA PRO A 123 2.09 14.41 -8.12
C PRO A 123 1.51 14.13 -9.50
N MET A 124 0.42 14.80 -9.81
CA MET A 124 -0.21 14.79 -11.12
C MET A 124 -0.24 16.21 -11.70
N ARG A 125 0.18 16.36 -12.97
CA ARG A 125 0.27 17.67 -13.63
C ARG A 125 -1.02 18.09 -14.34
N ASN A 126 -1.87 17.12 -14.70
CA ASN A 126 -3.11 17.39 -15.43
C ASN A 126 -4.31 17.27 -14.46
N PRO A 127 -5.06 18.37 -14.23
CA PRO A 127 -6.18 18.38 -13.28
C PRO A 127 -7.41 17.58 -13.74
N VAL A 128 -7.44 17.11 -14.98
CA VAL A 128 -8.51 16.25 -15.49
C VAL A 128 -8.45 14.88 -14.83
N VAL A 129 -7.24 14.38 -14.53
CA VAL A 129 -7.03 13.12 -13.84
C VAL A 129 -7.16 13.37 -12.34
N LYS A 130 -8.11 12.71 -11.70
CA LYS A 130 -8.36 12.85 -10.24
C LYS A 130 -7.53 11.88 -9.43
N SER A 131 -7.39 10.65 -9.94
CA SER A 131 -6.61 9.59 -9.29
C SER A 131 -5.95 8.69 -10.33
N LEU A 132 -4.91 8.00 -9.90
CA LEU A 132 -4.30 6.92 -10.67
C LEU A 132 -4.78 5.56 -10.11
N ASN A 133 -4.72 4.53 -10.96
CA ASN A 133 -4.96 3.16 -10.50
C ASN A 133 -4.06 2.80 -9.33
N LEU A 134 -4.63 2.18 -8.28
CA LEU A 134 -3.93 1.86 -7.04
C LEU A 134 -2.66 1.03 -7.28
N SER A 135 -2.70 0.02 -8.15
CA SER A 135 -1.52 -0.82 -8.40
C SER A 135 -0.40 -0.08 -9.10
N ASN A 136 -0.74 0.92 -9.95
CA ASN A 136 0.24 1.78 -10.60
C ASN A 136 0.89 2.71 -9.58
N VAL A 137 0.09 3.35 -8.73
CA VAL A 137 0.59 4.21 -7.63
C VAL A 137 1.49 3.41 -6.71
N ALA A 138 1.03 2.27 -6.22
CA ALA A 138 1.79 1.42 -5.30
C ALA A 138 3.12 0.99 -5.92
N THR A 139 3.14 0.56 -7.18
CA THR A 139 4.38 0.15 -7.86
C THR A 139 5.36 1.32 -8.00
N ALA A 140 4.89 2.51 -8.40
CA ALA A 140 5.74 3.69 -8.52
C ALA A 140 6.36 4.09 -7.16
N VAL A 141 5.53 4.12 -6.11
CA VAL A 141 5.96 4.44 -4.74
C VAL A 141 6.95 3.40 -4.21
N ILE A 142 6.66 2.10 -4.40
CA ILE A 142 7.53 1.01 -3.95
C ILE A 142 8.92 1.13 -4.57
N TYR A 143 9.01 1.33 -5.89
CA TYR A 143 10.31 1.48 -6.56
C TYR A 143 11.05 2.74 -6.13
N GLN A 144 10.34 3.86 -5.91
CA GLN A 144 10.96 5.07 -5.37
C GLN A 144 11.50 4.84 -3.96
N ALA A 145 10.71 4.22 -3.09
CA ALA A 145 11.10 3.94 -1.71
C ALA A 145 12.26 2.95 -1.61
N MET A 146 12.28 1.93 -2.50
CA MET A 146 13.31 0.91 -2.54
C MET A 146 14.61 1.36 -3.23
N ARG A 147 14.60 2.49 -3.95
CA ARG A 147 15.75 2.96 -4.73
C ARG A 147 17.10 2.91 -3.99
N PRO A 148 17.20 3.29 -2.70
CA PRO A 148 18.47 3.25 -1.97
C PRO A 148 18.93 1.83 -1.61
N PHE A 149 18.06 0.82 -1.72
CA PHE A 149 18.28 -0.55 -1.26
C PHE A 149 18.41 -1.57 -2.41
N LEU A 150 18.26 -1.13 -3.67
CA LEU A 150 18.34 -1.96 -4.89
C LEU A 150 19.73 -1.99 -5.54
#